data_0c62cbd89ce732f3139f3e364aa8a7c9
#
_entry.id   0c62cbd89ce732f3139f3e364aa8a7c9
#
_cell.length_a   1.000
_cell.length_b   1.000
_cell.length_c   1.000
_cell.angle_alpha   90.00
_cell.angle_beta   90.00
_cell.angle_gamma   90.00
#
_symmetry.space_group_name_H-M   'P 1'
#
loop_
_entity.id
_entity.type
_entity.pdbx_description
1 polymer ?
#
loop_
_entity_poly.entity_id
_entity_poly.type
_entity_poly.pdbx_seq_one_letter_code
_entity_poly.pdbx_strand_id
1 'polypeptide(L)'
;MKYLMYLFIVLLASCSNADKSIKVKGSDTEVNLAVSLAENFYKLHQDFSVAVSGGGSGLGIASLLNGQTDIANSSRPLNTEEVSLLKAKGISIRTVVFAEDATAFIVHKDFPLDAIDLVTLTKVLNGQYKTWKPVTGQDIPINIYGRQNNSGTHSFISKKLKIQFSRDAKEMNGNAQIVEGIKHDRSGIGYVGAGYILNNGTEQPIKVLKIMEKPGSSGISPLDVKAIAAHRYYFQRPLYQFIPLTSWNKVSSFIDFEKGPAGQKIITGSGYYLIPK
;
A
#
# COMPACT_ATOMS: atom_id res chain seq x y z
N MET A 1 18.30 -71.53 -27.49
CA MET A 1 17.20 -70.78 -26.87
C MET A 1 17.70 -69.35 -26.62
N LYS A 2 17.24 -68.38 -27.45
CA LYS A 2 17.64 -66.98 -27.36
C LYS A 2 16.59 -66.25 -26.55
N TYR A 3 16.96 -65.73 -25.36
CA TYR A 3 16.09 -64.86 -24.57
C TYR A 3 16.15 -63.46 -25.12
N LEU A 4 15.06 -63.02 -25.73
CA LEU A 4 14.87 -61.65 -26.20
C LEU A 4 14.42 -60.80 -25.01
N MET A 5 15.35 -60.04 -24.46
CA MET A 5 15.08 -59.12 -23.35
C MET A 5 14.54 -57.82 -23.94
N TYR A 6 13.20 -57.61 -23.86
CA TYR A 6 12.57 -56.34 -24.21
C TYR A 6 12.84 -55.32 -23.10
N LEU A 7 13.73 -54.40 -23.37
CA LEU A 7 13.97 -53.23 -22.53
C LEU A 7 12.80 -52.26 -22.72
N PHE A 8 11.88 -52.25 -21.76
CA PHE A 8 10.73 -51.30 -21.74
C PHE A 8 11.25 -49.95 -21.25
N ILE A 9 11.64 -49.05 -22.16
CA ILE A 9 11.99 -47.67 -21.82
C ILE A 9 10.66 -46.93 -21.54
N VAL A 10 10.32 -46.83 -20.25
CA VAL A 10 9.25 -45.93 -19.79
C VAL A 10 9.77 -44.51 -19.90
N LEU A 11 9.40 -43.82 -20.97
CA LEU A 11 9.53 -42.36 -21.08
C LEU A 11 8.63 -41.73 -20.01
N LEU A 12 9.20 -41.42 -18.87
CA LEU A 12 8.63 -40.51 -17.90
C LEU A 12 8.60 -39.12 -18.55
N ALA A 13 7.52 -38.84 -19.29
CA ALA A 13 7.18 -37.47 -19.65
C ALA A 13 6.88 -36.74 -18.34
N SER A 14 7.94 -36.18 -17.71
CA SER A 14 7.82 -35.22 -16.63
C SER A 14 7.09 -34.00 -17.22
N CYS A 15 5.77 -33.95 -17.07
CA CYS A 15 5.02 -32.71 -17.24
C CYS A 15 5.56 -31.74 -16.18
N SER A 16 6.55 -30.96 -16.53
CA SER A 16 6.94 -29.77 -15.78
C SER A 16 5.77 -28.81 -15.87
N ASN A 17 4.77 -28.97 -15.02
CA ASN A 17 3.81 -27.92 -14.78
C ASN A 17 4.60 -26.73 -14.27
N ALA A 18 4.77 -25.71 -15.13
CA ALA A 18 5.37 -24.46 -14.71
C ALA A 18 4.66 -24.00 -13.44
N ASP A 19 5.42 -23.70 -12.38
CA ASP A 19 4.86 -23.18 -11.14
C ASP A 19 4.08 -21.89 -11.41
N LYS A 20 2.76 -21.98 -11.40
CA LYS A 20 1.83 -20.88 -11.63
C LYS A 20 1.37 -20.22 -10.31
N SER A 21 2.09 -20.49 -9.22
CA SER A 21 1.85 -19.85 -7.92
C SER A 21 2.62 -18.54 -7.82
N ILE A 22 1.93 -17.42 -8.03
CA ILE A 22 2.47 -16.07 -7.93
C ILE A 22 2.47 -15.63 -6.47
N LYS A 23 3.61 -15.15 -5.98
CA LYS A 23 3.76 -14.61 -4.62
C LYS A 23 3.85 -13.10 -4.67
N VAL A 24 2.87 -12.41 -4.06
CA VAL A 24 2.82 -10.95 -3.92
C VAL A 24 3.04 -10.58 -2.46
N LYS A 25 4.02 -9.73 -2.16
CA LYS A 25 4.34 -9.35 -0.78
C LYS A 25 4.64 -7.87 -0.67
N GLY A 26 4.24 -7.22 0.44
CA GLY A 26 4.72 -5.86 0.69
C GLY A 26 3.71 -4.91 1.29
N SER A 27 3.41 -3.84 0.58
CA SER A 27 2.64 -2.71 1.09
C SER A 27 1.28 -3.11 1.65
N ASP A 28 1.07 -2.80 2.91
CA ASP A 28 -0.23 -3.00 3.57
C ASP A 28 -1.31 -2.03 3.05
N THR A 29 -0.90 -0.89 2.50
CA THR A 29 -1.83 0.04 1.84
C THR A 29 -2.62 -0.63 0.72
N GLU A 30 -1.97 -1.51 -0.03
CA GLU A 30 -2.49 -2.14 -1.25
C GLU A 30 -3.02 -3.56 -1.03
N VAL A 31 -2.86 -4.12 0.19
CA VAL A 31 -3.11 -5.55 0.40
C VAL A 31 -4.53 -5.96 0.02
N ASN A 32 -5.54 -5.18 0.41
CA ASN A 32 -6.94 -5.49 0.10
C ASN A 32 -7.22 -5.40 -1.41
N LEU A 33 -6.63 -4.41 -2.09
CA LEU A 33 -6.71 -4.29 -3.54
C LEU A 33 -6.04 -5.50 -4.22
N ALA A 34 -4.83 -5.85 -3.79
CA ALA A 34 -4.10 -6.99 -4.34
C ALA A 34 -4.85 -8.32 -4.15
N VAL A 35 -5.49 -8.53 -3.00
CA VAL A 35 -6.37 -9.69 -2.75
C VAL A 35 -7.55 -9.69 -3.71
N SER A 36 -8.25 -8.55 -3.86
CA SER A 36 -9.39 -8.45 -4.77
C SER A 36 -8.99 -8.71 -6.23
N LEU A 37 -7.84 -8.18 -6.67
CA LEU A 37 -7.28 -8.46 -8.00
C LEU A 37 -6.94 -9.95 -8.17
N ALA A 38 -6.29 -10.57 -7.17
CA ALA A 38 -5.93 -11.98 -7.18
C ALA A 38 -7.15 -12.90 -7.27
N GLU A 39 -8.19 -12.64 -6.47
CA GLU A 39 -9.44 -13.41 -6.49
C GLU A 39 -10.18 -13.32 -7.83
N ASN A 40 -10.21 -12.12 -8.43
CA ASN A 40 -10.89 -11.94 -9.72
C ASN A 40 -10.04 -12.48 -10.89
N PHE A 41 -8.72 -12.42 -10.79
CA PHE A 41 -7.82 -13.07 -11.75
C PHE A 41 -8.01 -14.59 -11.72
N TYR A 42 -8.07 -15.21 -10.54
CA TYR A 42 -8.32 -16.64 -10.39
C TYR A 42 -9.63 -17.11 -11.04
N LYS A 43 -10.70 -16.31 -10.99
CA LYS A 43 -11.98 -16.65 -11.65
C LYS A 43 -11.84 -16.83 -13.18
N LEU A 44 -10.89 -16.14 -13.79
CA LEU A 44 -10.61 -16.17 -15.23
C LEU A 44 -9.46 -17.13 -15.58
N HIS A 45 -8.56 -17.40 -14.65
CA HIS A 45 -7.33 -18.17 -14.82
C HIS A 45 -7.16 -19.17 -13.67
N GLN A 46 -8.00 -20.20 -13.61
CA GLN A 46 -8.08 -21.17 -12.51
C GLN A 46 -6.82 -22.04 -12.33
N ASP A 47 -5.95 -22.04 -13.32
CA ASP A 47 -4.65 -22.71 -13.30
C ASP A 47 -3.54 -21.89 -12.60
N PHE A 48 -3.81 -20.62 -12.27
CA PHE A 48 -2.95 -19.77 -11.47
C PHE A 48 -3.41 -19.70 -10.01
N SER A 49 -2.47 -19.51 -9.10
CA SER A 49 -2.74 -19.09 -7.73
C SER A 49 -1.94 -17.82 -7.43
N VAL A 50 -2.55 -16.84 -6.76
CA VAL A 50 -1.87 -15.60 -6.34
C VAL A 50 -1.96 -15.48 -4.83
N ALA A 51 -0.83 -15.72 -4.14
CA ALA A 51 -0.73 -15.58 -2.70
C ALA A 51 -0.30 -14.16 -2.34
N VAL A 52 -1.17 -13.44 -1.62
CA VAL A 52 -0.93 -12.04 -1.22
C VAL A 52 -0.63 -11.95 0.27
N SER A 53 0.40 -11.19 0.64
CA SER A 53 0.71 -10.87 2.03
C SER A 53 1.18 -9.43 2.20
N GLY A 54 0.67 -8.76 3.23
CA GLY A 54 1.06 -7.41 3.63
C GLY A 54 2.35 -7.35 4.46
N GLY A 55 2.47 -6.34 5.31
CA GLY A 55 3.57 -6.18 6.27
C GLY A 55 4.48 -4.98 6.01
N GLY A 56 4.21 -4.22 4.94
CA GLY A 56 4.91 -2.99 4.59
C GLY A 56 5.84 -3.11 3.38
N SER A 57 6.04 -1.98 2.70
CA SER A 57 6.84 -1.91 1.46
C SER A 57 8.26 -2.44 1.64
N GLY A 58 8.91 -2.11 2.76
CA GLY A 58 10.27 -2.59 3.05
C GLY A 58 10.34 -4.11 3.19
N LEU A 59 9.31 -4.76 3.76
CA LEU A 59 9.25 -6.22 3.86
C LEU A 59 9.12 -6.87 2.47
N GLY A 60 8.28 -6.29 1.59
CA GLY A 60 8.14 -6.77 0.21
C GLY A 60 9.46 -6.69 -0.55
N ILE A 61 10.14 -5.54 -0.47
CA ILE A 61 11.42 -5.31 -1.13
C ILE A 61 12.51 -6.26 -0.57
N ALA A 62 12.57 -6.44 0.76
CA ALA A 62 13.48 -7.40 1.37
C ALA A 62 13.20 -8.84 0.92
N SER A 63 11.92 -9.22 0.81
CA SER A 63 11.52 -10.53 0.29
C SER A 63 11.93 -10.72 -1.17
N LEU A 64 11.83 -9.67 -2.00
CA LEU A 64 12.31 -9.68 -3.39
C LEU A 64 13.82 -9.88 -3.46
N LEU A 65 14.59 -9.12 -2.66
CA LEU A 65 16.05 -9.24 -2.58
C LEU A 65 16.52 -10.63 -2.14
N ASN A 66 15.68 -11.39 -1.44
CA ASN A 66 15.95 -12.74 -0.97
C ASN A 66 15.28 -13.83 -1.85
N GLY A 67 14.70 -13.48 -2.99
CA GLY A 67 14.05 -14.43 -3.90
C GLY A 67 12.79 -15.10 -3.32
N GLN A 68 12.13 -14.48 -2.36
CA GLN A 68 10.98 -15.04 -1.63
C GLN A 68 9.62 -14.56 -2.15
N THR A 69 9.62 -13.62 -3.10
CA THR A 69 8.41 -13.09 -3.73
C THR A 69 8.64 -12.84 -5.22
N ASP A 70 7.58 -12.96 -6.01
CA ASP A 70 7.60 -12.68 -7.44
C ASP A 70 7.27 -11.20 -7.73
N ILE A 71 6.44 -10.58 -6.86
CA ILE A 71 6.05 -9.18 -6.95
C ILE A 71 6.20 -8.55 -5.56
N ALA A 72 6.96 -7.47 -5.46
CA ALA A 72 7.02 -6.66 -4.26
C ALA A 72 6.14 -5.41 -4.44
N ASN A 73 5.00 -5.38 -3.73
CA ASN A 73 4.12 -4.22 -3.70
C ASN A 73 4.69 -3.12 -2.80
N SER A 74 4.63 -1.88 -3.25
CA SER A 74 5.21 -0.75 -2.52
C SER A 74 4.44 0.55 -2.73
N SER A 75 4.16 1.25 -1.65
CA SER A 75 3.56 2.58 -1.65
C SER A 75 4.60 3.71 -1.55
N ARG A 76 5.83 3.43 -1.97
CA ARG A 76 6.94 4.37 -2.15
C ARG A 76 7.93 3.83 -3.19
N PRO A 77 8.72 4.70 -3.83
CA PRO A 77 9.82 4.23 -4.68
C PRO A 77 10.87 3.49 -3.84
N LEU A 78 11.75 2.77 -4.53
CA LEU A 78 12.98 2.23 -3.93
C LEU A 78 13.83 3.36 -3.36
N ASN A 79 14.46 3.10 -2.22
CA ASN A 79 15.46 4.00 -1.68
C ASN A 79 16.85 3.69 -2.28
N THR A 80 17.84 4.54 -2.00
CA THR A 80 19.20 4.42 -2.53
C THR A 80 19.88 3.11 -2.11
N GLU A 81 19.66 2.68 -0.87
CA GLU A 81 20.22 1.44 -0.32
C GLU A 81 19.63 0.22 -1.01
N GLU A 82 18.30 0.18 -1.19
CA GLU A 82 17.59 -0.89 -1.90
C GLU A 82 18.05 -1.02 -3.35
N VAL A 83 18.23 0.11 -4.04
CA VAL A 83 18.80 0.13 -5.41
C VAL A 83 20.23 -0.42 -5.44
N SER A 84 21.04 -0.03 -4.47
CA SER A 84 22.43 -0.52 -4.35
C SER A 84 22.48 -2.02 -4.07
N LEU A 85 21.59 -2.53 -3.21
CA LEU A 85 21.49 -3.96 -2.90
C LEU A 85 21.03 -4.78 -4.11
N LEU A 86 20.04 -4.29 -4.88
CA LEU A 86 19.61 -4.94 -6.12
C LEU A 86 20.78 -5.06 -7.10
N LYS A 87 21.54 -3.97 -7.28
CA LYS A 87 22.71 -3.96 -8.15
C LYS A 87 23.81 -4.92 -7.67
N ALA A 88 24.11 -4.91 -6.37
CA ALA A 88 25.13 -5.78 -5.78
C ALA A 88 24.77 -7.27 -5.90
N LYS A 89 23.47 -7.61 -5.85
CA LYS A 89 22.97 -8.99 -6.05
C LYS A 89 22.76 -9.36 -7.53
N GLY A 90 23.00 -8.45 -8.48
CA GLY A 90 22.74 -8.68 -9.90
C GLY A 90 21.25 -8.85 -10.23
N ILE A 91 20.34 -8.36 -9.39
CA ILE A 91 18.90 -8.49 -9.59
C ILE A 91 18.41 -7.32 -10.44
N SER A 92 18.05 -7.62 -11.69
CA SER A 92 17.35 -6.69 -12.57
C SER A 92 15.85 -6.76 -12.34
N ILE A 93 15.20 -5.60 -12.22
CA ILE A 93 13.76 -5.51 -11.98
C ILE A 93 13.03 -4.74 -13.06
N ARG A 94 11.75 -5.05 -13.23
CA ARG A 94 10.77 -4.19 -13.91
C ARG A 94 9.94 -3.49 -12.84
N THR A 95 9.80 -2.17 -12.97
CA THR A 95 8.90 -1.37 -12.13
C THR A 95 7.59 -1.15 -12.89
N VAL A 96 6.49 -1.52 -12.26
CA VAL A 96 5.14 -1.24 -12.76
C VAL A 96 4.49 -0.28 -11.78
N VAL A 97 3.96 0.83 -12.28
CA VAL A 97 3.02 1.68 -11.52
C VAL A 97 1.63 1.24 -11.98
N PHE A 98 0.81 0.73 -11.05
CA PHE A 98 -0.45 0.10 -11.44
C PHE A 98 -1.69 0.87 -10.94
N ALA A 99 -1.52 1.70 -9.90
CA ALA A 99 -2.58 2.55 -9.34
C ALA A 99 -1.97 3.77 -8.64
N GLU A 100 -2.82 4.70 -8.23
CA GLU A 100 -2.48 5.79 -7.33
C GLU A 100 -3.32 5.69 -6.04
N ASP A 101 -2.75 6.14 -4.94
CA ASP A 101 -3.36 6.23 -3.62
C ASP A 101 -3.35 7.67 -3.12
N ALA A 102 -4.36 8.02 -2.34
CA ALA A 102 -4.38 9.23 -1.53
C ALA A 102 -4.26 8.83 -0.05
N THR A 103 -3.23 9.32 0.63
CA THR A 103 -3.09 9.06 2.07
C THR A 103 -4.08 9.91 2.85
N ALA A 104 -5.00 9.28 3.57
CA ALA A 104 -6.00 9.91 4.41
C ALA A 104 -5.52 10.07 5.84
N PHE A 105 -5.69 11.24 6.44
CA PHE A 105 -5.55 11.45 7.87
C PHE A 105 -6.93 11.35 8.53
N ILE A 106 -7.01 10.56 9.59
CA ILE A 106 -8.28 10.22 10.24
C ILE A 106 -8.24 10.54 11.72
N VAL A 107 -9.41 10.95 12.23
CA VAL A 107 -9.68 11.19 13.64
C VAL A 107 -11.01 10.53 14.02
N HIS A 108 -11.33 10.46 15.32
CA HIS A 108 -12.64 10.02 15.76
C HIS A 108 -13.74 10.94 15.19
N LYS A 109 -14.92 10.39 14.88
CA LYS A 109 -16.02 11.16 14.23
C LYS A 109 -16.46 12.40 15.02
N ASP A 110 -16.43 12.30 16.35
CA ASP A 110 -16.85 13.37 17.27
C ASP A 110 -15.73 14.38 17.57
N PHE A 111 -14.52 14.19 17.00
CA PHE A 111 -13.42 15.12 17.21
C PHE A 111 -13.69 16.45 16.48
N PRO A 112 -13.52 17.64 17.09
CA PRO A 112 -13.94 18.92 16.55
C PRO A 112 -12.93 19.49 15.53
N LEU A 113 -12.52 18.69 14.56
CA LEU A 113 -11.59 19.07 13.50
C LEU A 113 -12.03 18.44 12.18
N ASP A 114 -12.28 19.25 11.15
CA ASP A 114 -12.68 18.78 9.81
C ASP A 114 -11.58 18.95 8.76
N ALA A 115 -10.62 19.80 9.04
CA ALA A 115 -9.49 20.07 8.16
C ALA A 115 -8.25 20.43 8.98
N ILE A 116 -7.07 20.15 8.44
CA ILE A 116 -5.79 20.49 9.05
C ILE A 116 -4.81 21.01 7.99
N ASP A 117 -4.08 22.06 8.30
CA ASP A 117 -3.04 22.56 7.41
C ASP A 117 -1.71 21.82 7.61
N LEU A 118 -0.83 21.89 6.58
CA LEU A 118 0.43 21.16 6.58
C LEU A 118 1.37 21.57 7.72
N VAL A 119 1.35 22.83 8.16
CA VAL A 119 2.21 23.31 9.25
C VAL A 119 1.74 22.72 10.57
N THR A 120 0.45 22.78 10.83
CA THR A 120 -0.18 22.19 12.03
C THR A 120 -0.01 20.66 12.03
N LEU A 121 -0.30 19.99 10.92
CA LEU A 121 -0.11 18.55 10.78
C LEU A 121 1.35 18.14 11.05
N THR A 122 2.30 18.89 10.54
CA THR A 122 3.75 18.69 10.81
C THR A 122 4.05 18.73 12.30
N LYS A 123 3.56 19.77 13.01
CA LYS A 123 3.79 19.93 14.46
C LYS A 123 3.10 18.86 15.30
N VAL A 124 1.97 18.36 14.84
CA VAL A 124 1.27 17.22 15.46
C VAL A 124 2.10 15.96 15.28
N LEU A 125 2.44 15.60 14.05
CA LEU A 125 3.09 14.31 13.75
C LEU A 125 4.53 14.21 14.27
N ASN A 126 5.28 15.32 14.34
CA ASN A 126 6.64 15.34 14.90
C ASN A 126 6.67 15.50 16.43
N GLY A 127 5.50 15.65 17.07
CA GLY A 127 5.35 15.75 18.51
C GLY A 127 5.74 17.11 19.12
N GLN A 128 5.84 18.17 18.30
CA GLN A 128 5.95 19.55 18.83
C GLN A 128 4.68 19.95 19.58
N TYR A 129 3.52 19.57 19.06
CA TYR A 129 2.27 19.68 19.82
C TYR A 129 2.02 18.39 20.58
N LYS A 130 1.97 18.47 21.91
CA LYS A 130 1.68 17.34 22.79
C LYS A 130 0.19 17.24 23.13
N THR A 131 -0.53 18.37 23.02
CA THR A 131 -1.97 18.45 23.24
C THR A 131 -2.65 19.15 22.09
N TRP A 132 -3.96 18.93 21.93
CA TRP A 132 -4.79 19.56 20.91
C TRP A 132 -5.11 21.04 21.20
N LYS A 133 -4.68 21.59 22.35
CA LYS A 133 -4.98 22.96 22.77
C LYS A 133 -4.64 24.03 21.71
N PRO A 134 -3.49 23.97 20.99
CA PRO A 134 -3.17 24.96 19.96
C PRO A 134 -4.04 24.88 18.72
N VAL A 135 -4.78 23.77 18.51
CA VAL A 135 -5.55 23.48 17.31
C VAL A 135 -7.04 23.60 17.53
N THR A 136 -7.55 23.06 18.64
CA THR A 136 -8.98 22.97 18.93
C THR A 136 -9.38 23.72 20.22
N GLY A 137 -8.43 24.23 20.99
CA GLY A 137 -8.66 24.80 22.31
C GLY A 137 -8.79 23.73 23.43
N GLN A 138 -8.94 22.45 23.09
CA GLN A 138 -9.09 21.37 24.07
C GLN A 138 -7.72 20.92 24.60
N ASP A 139 -7.52 20.96 25.89
CA ASP A 139 -6.28 20.54 26.55
C ASP A 139 -6.27 19.02 26.82
N ILE A 140 -6.33 18.25 25.74
CA ILE A 140 -6.26 16.78 25.75
C ILE A 140 -5.02 16.31 24.98
N PRO A 141 -4.39 15.19 25.37
CA PRO A 141 -3.18 14.70 24.70
C PRO A 141 -3.45 14.31 23.25
N ILE A 142 -2.42 14.43 22.41
CA ILE A 142 -2.45 13.91 21.02
C ILE A 142 -1.92 12.49 21.04
N ASN A 143 -2.73 11.53 20.65
CA ASN A 143 -2.32 10.16 20.43
C ASN A 143 -2.12 9.92 18.92
N ILE A 144 -0.88 9.69 18.49
CA ILE A 144 -0.54 9.46 17.08
C ILE A 144 -0.54 7.95 16.82
N TYR A 145 -1.39 7.50 15.88
CA TYR A 145 -1.43 6.13 15.39
C TYR A 145 -0.69 6.06 14.07
N GLY A 146 0.57 5.71 14.14
CA GLY A 146 1.48 5.65 13.00
C GLY A 146 1.74 4.23 12.51
N ARG A 147 2.66 4.11 11.59
CA ARG A 147 3.13 2.86 11.01
C ARG A 147 4.59 2.64 11.37
N GLN A 148 4.99 1.38 11.35
CA GLN A 148 6.39 0.96 11.49
C GLN A 148 7.31 1.59 10.44
N ASN A 149 8.62 1.66 10.73
CA ASN A 149 9.64 2.25 9.85
C ASN A 149 9.76 1.57 8.48
N ASN A 150 9.40 0.28 8.36
CA ASN A 150 9.37 -0.44 7.09
C ASN A 150 8.14 -0.13 6.22
N SER A 151 7.18 0.65 6.73
CA SER A 151 5.99 1.08 6.00
C SER A 151 6.34 2.10 4.92
N GLY A 152 5.84 1.86 3.70
CA GLY A 152 5.93 2.84 2.62
C GLY A 152 5.16 4.12 2.94
N THR A 153 4.03 4.05 3.64
CA THR A 153 3.23 5.22 4.04
C THR A 153 3.97 6.08 5.07
N HIS A 154 4.58 5.44 6.08
CA HIS A 154 5.44 6.15 7.04
C HIS A 154 6.56 6.91 6.32
N SER A 155 7.30 6.21 5.46
CA SER A 155 8.40 6.80 4.69
C SER A 155 7.93 7.93 3.75
N PHE A 156 6.78 7.76 3.10
CA PHE A 156 6.18 8.77 2.22
C PHE A 156 5.86 10.06 2.97
N ILE A 157 5.12 9.98 4.08
CA ILE A 157 4.73 11.14 4.89
C ILE A 157 5.96 11.82 5.47
N SER A 158 6.89 11.05 6.06
CA SER A 158 8.14 11.56 6.63
C SER A 158 8.93 12.38 5.61
N LYS A 159 9.10 11.87 4.40
CA LYS A 159 9.79 12.58 3.30
C LYS A 159 9.00 13.79 2.79
N LYS A 160 7.69 13.66 2.63
CA LYS A 160 6.83 14.72 2.08
C LYS A 160 6.77 15.94 3.00
N LEU A 161 6.69 15.71 4.31
CA LEU A 161 6.68 16.76 5.34
C LEU A 161 8.10 17.12 5.86
N LYS A 162 9.12 16.36 5.48
CA LYS A 162 10.51 16.50 5.95
C LYS A 162 10.62 16.41 7.49
N ILE A 163 9.96 15.40 8.07
CA ILE A 163 9.90 15.19 9.53
C ILE A 163 10.46 13.83 9.94
N GLN A 164 10.83 13.77 11.21
CA GLN A 164 10.84 12.54 12.00
C GLN A 164 9.55 12.50 12.81
N PHE A 165 8.86 11.36 12.82
CA PHE A 165 7.69 11.19 13.65
C PHE A 165 8.03 11.27 15.13
N SER A 166 7.06 11.69 15.93
CA SER A 166 7.18 11.66 17.41
C SER A 166 7.55 10.25 17.88
N ARG A 167 8.46 10.18 18.86
CA ARG A 167 8.81 8.92 19.52
C ARG A 167 7.66 8.33 20.34
N ASP A 168 6.67 9.16 20.69
CA ASP A 168 5.47 8.75 21.41
C ASP A 168 4.38 8.21 20.47
N ALA A 169 4.62 8.21 19.13
CA ALA A 169 3.68 7.64 18.18
C ALA A 169 3.56 6.12 18.36
N LYS A 170 2.33 5.63 18.41
CA LYS A 170 2.02 4.20 18.49
C LYS A 170 2.29 3.55 17.14
N GLU A 171 3.20 2.58 17.08
CA GLU A 171 3.53 1.87 15.86
C GLU A 171 2.55 0.73 15.60
N MET A 172 1.76 0.86 14.53
CA MET A 172 0.77 -0.13 14.10
C MET A 172 1.27 -0.96 12.92
N ASN A 173 0.96 -2.25 12.93
CA ASN A 173 1.40 -3.18 11.87
C ASN A 173 0.68 -2.92 10.53
N GLY A 174 -0.56 -2.40 10.55
CA GLY A 174 -1.37 -2.20 9.35
C GLY A 174 -2.42 -1.10 9.49
N ASN A 175 -3.06 -0.77 8.35
CA ASN A 175 -4.13 0.23 8.31
C ASN A 175 -5.32 -0.17 9.19
N ALA A 176 -5.65 -1.47 9.28
CA ALA A 176 -6.73 -1.98 10.13
C ALA A 176 -6.56 -1.57 11.59
N GLN A 177 -5.35 -1.74 12.13
CA GLN A 177 -5.06 -1.41 13.53
C GLN A 177 -5.13 0.11 13.79
N ILE A 178 -4.74 0.94 12.80
CA ILE A 178 -4.88 2.40 12.91
C ILE A 178 -6.35 2.78 12.98
N VAL A 179 -7.16 2.26 12.05
CA VAL A 179 -8.60 2.53 12.03
C VAL A 179 -9.26 2.10 13.35
N GLU A 180 -8.93 0.90 13.82
CA GLU A 180 -9.47 0.38 15.08
C GLU A 180 -9.04 1.22 16.29
N GLY A 181 -7.79 1.65 16.34
CA GLY A 181 -7.30 2.57 17.38
C GLY A 181 -8.05 3.89 17.41
N ILE A 182 -8.30 4.49 16.24
CA ILE A 182 -9.02 5.79 16.12
C ILE A 182 -10.49 5.65 16.49
N LYS A 183 -11.15 4.52 16.20
CA LYS A 183 -12.54 4.28 16.62
C LYS A 183 -12.75 4.38 18.13
N HIS A 184 -11.75 4.02 18.90
CA HIS A 184 -11.81 3.95 20.35
C HIS A 184 -11.05 5.09 21.06
N ASP A 185 -10.41 6.00 20.31
CA ASP A 185 -9.63 7.10 20.88
C ASP A 185 -10.08 8.45 20.32
N ARG A 186 -10.84 9.20 21.16
CA ARG A 186 -11.37 10.52 20.80
C ARG A 186 -10.30 11.61 20.64
N SER A 187 -9.07 11.36 21.07
CA SER A 187 -7.94 12.29 20.93
C SER A 187 -6.89 11.82 19.92
N GLY A 188 -7.18 10.69 19.26
CA GLY A 188 -6.30 10.06 18.30
C GLY A 188 -6.29 10.73 16.94
N ILE A 189 -5.11 10.72 16.31
CA ILE A 189 -4.94 10.99 14.87
C ILE A 189 -4.14 9.86 14.26
N GLY A 190 -4.58 9.36 13.09
CA GLY A 190 -3.91 8.32 12.34
C GLY A 190 -3.83 8.62 10.86
N TYR A 191 -3.08 7.80 10.10
CA TYR A 191 -3.02 7.91 8.65
C TYR A 191 -3.09 6.53 7.97
N VAL A 192 -3.87 6.45 6.90
CA VAL A 192 -4.13 5.21 6.13
C VAL A 192 -4.26 5.52 4.64
N GLY A 193 -4.25 4.52 3.77
CA GLY A 193 -4.66 4.67 2.38
C GLY A 193 -6.16 4.98 2.29
N ALA A 194 -6.55 5.92 1.41
CA ALA A 194 -7.95 6.31 1.24
C ALA A 194 -8.84 5.14 0.80
N GLY A 195 -8.32 4.25 -0.04
CA GLY A 195 -9.03 3.04 -0.46
C GLY A 195 -9.40 2.13 0.72
N TYR A 196 -8.62 2.16 1.80
CA TYR A 196 -8.93 1.40 3.00
C TYR A 196 -10.19 1.92 3.72
N ILE A 197 -10.42 3.24 3.68
CA ILE A 197 -11.59 3.88 4.30
C ILE A 197 -12.86 3.57 3.51
N LEU A 198 -12.82 3.69 2.19
CA LEU A 198 -13.99 3.50 1.34
C LEU A 198 -14.55 2.08 1.40
N ASN A 199 -13.68 1.08 1.53
CA ASN A 199 -14.07 -0.33 1.55
C ASN A 199 -14.65 -0.81 2.89
N ASN A 200 -14.48 -0.06 3.97
CA ASN A 200 -14.93 -0.45 5.31
C ASN A 200 -16.29 0.14 5.71
N GLY A 201 -17.03 0.76 4.77
CA GLY A 201 -18.37 1.31 4.99
C GLY A 201 -18.39 2.68 5.65
N THR A 202 -19.48 3.42 5.42
CA THR A 202 -19.68 4.82 5.89
C THR A 202 -20.09 4.93 7.36
N GLU A 203 -20.37 3.83 8.05
CA GLU A 203 -20.88 3.82 9.43
C GLU A 203 -19.79 3.77 10.51
N GLN A 204 -18.51 3.87 10.12
CA GLN A 204 -17.44 3.80 11.11
C GLN A 204 -17.34 5.10 11.90
N PRO A 205 -17.04 5.06 13.23
CA PRO A 205 -16.93 6.25 14.07
C PRO A 205 -15.60 7.00 13.82
N ILE A 206 -15.24 7.17 12.56
CA ILE A 206 -14.06 7.92 12.11
C ILE A 206 -14.45 9.05 11.16
N LYS A 207 -13.64 10.09 11.13
CA LYS A 207 -13.73 11.22 10.23
C LYS A 207 -12.42 11.40 9.47
N VAL A 208 -12.53 11.66 8.17
CA VAL A 208 -11.38 11.93 7.30
C VAL A 208 -11.15 13.44 7.23
N LEU A 209 -9.96 13.87 7.58
CA LEU A 209 -9.59 15.29 7.54
C LEU A 209 -9.31 15.74 6.11
N LYS A 210 -9.78 16.93 5.79
CA LYS A 210 -9.34 17.67 4.60
C LYS A 210 -7.95 18.25 4.85
N ILE A 211 -7.08 18.26 3.85
CA ILE A 211 -5.74 18.83 3.94
C ILE A 211 -5.73 20.20 3.29
N MET A 212 -5.30 21.19 4.05
CA MET A 212 -5.04 22.55 3.61
C MET A 212 -3.53 22.75 3.40
N GLU A 213 -3.12 23.21 2.23
CA GLU A 213 -1.68 23.43 1.98
C GLU A 213 -1.12 24.60 2.80
N LYS A 214 -1.96 25.59 3.08
CA LYS A 214 -1.67 26.75 3.92
C LYS A 214 -2.81 26.99 4.90
N PRO A 215 -2.54 27.59 6.07
CA PRO A 215 -3.60 28.01 6.99
C PRO A 215 -4.64 28.89 6.26
N GLY A 216 -5.92 28.53 6.42
CA GLY A 216 -7.05 29.26 5.81
C GLY A 216 -7.30 29.00 4.33
N SER A 217 -6.51 28.16 3.66
CA SER A 217 -6.82 27.73 2.29
C SER A 217 -7.95 26.71 2.25
N SER A 218 -8.55 26.49 1.08
CA SER A 218 -9.54 25.43 0.89
C SER A 218 -8.92 24.06 1.12
N GLY A 219 -9.47 23.30 2.07
CA GLY A 219 -9.04 21.94 2.34
C GLY A 219 -9.52 20.96 1.27
N ILE A 220 -8.64 20.09 0.79
CA ILE A 220 -8.94 19.04 -0.19
C ILE A 220 -9.08 17.71 0.54
N SER A 221 -10.17 16.98 0.26
CA SER A 221 -10.39 15.64 0.79
C SER A 221 -9.60 14.60 -0.02
N PRO A 222 -8.98 13.59 0.64
CA PRO A 222 -8.41 12.44 -0.07
C PRO A 222 -9.47 11.59 -0.79
N LEU A 223 -10.76 11.83 -0.54
CA LEU A 223 -11.89 11.14 -1.17
C LEU A 223 -12.50 11.95 -2.33
N ASP A 224 -11.96 13.14 -2.64
CA ASP A 224 -12.41 13.97 -3.76
C ASP A 224 -11.77 13.46 -5.06
N VAL A 225 -12.51 12.58 -5.76
CA VAL A 225 -12.07 11.97 -7.03
C VAL A 225 -11.64 13.02 -8.07
N LYS A 226 -12.32 14.16 -8.15
CA LYS A 226 -11.98 15.24 -9.11
C LYS A 226 -10.67 15.93 -8.74
N ALA A 227 -10.45 16.16 -7.44
CA ALA A 227 -9.20 16.75 -6.97
C ALA A 227 -8.01 15.79 -7.16
N ILE A 228 -8.22 14.49 -6.92
CA ILE A 228 -7.20 13.47 -7.15
C ILE A 228 -6.88 13.34 -8.65
N ALA A 229 -7.88 13.23 -9.51
CA ALA A 229 -7.66 13.17 -10.97
C ALA A 229 -6.93 14.40 -11.51
N ALA A 230 -7.09 15.57 -10.88
CA ALA A 230 -6.38 16.80 -11.20
C ALA A 230 -5.04 16.97 -10.45
N HIS A 231 -4.54 15.93 -9.77
CA HIS A 231 -3.31 15.93 -8.96
C HIS A 231 -3.22 17.10 -7.96
N ARG A 232 -4.36 17.51 -7.37
CA ARG A 232 -4.42 18.64 -6.43
C ARG A 232 -4.32 18.23 -4.97
N TYR A 233 -4.38 16.91 -4.66
CA TYR A 233 -4.26 16.45 -3.28
C TYR A 233 -2.80 16.28 -2.88
N TYR A 234 -2.39 16.94 -1.81
CA TYR A 234 -0.98 16.99 -1.42
C TYR A 234 -0.35 15.62 -1.13
N PHE A 235 -1.11 14.68 -0.53
CA PHE A 235 -0.61 13.35 -0.17
C PHE A 235 -1.04 12.25 -1.16
N GLN A 236 -1.18 12.59 -2.44
CA GLN A 236 -1.35 11.64 -3.53
C GLN A 236 -0.01 11.03 -3.91
N ARG A 237 -0.02 9.73 -4.26
CA ARG A 237 1.19 8.98 -4.60
C ARG A 237 0.92 7.79 -5.50
N PRO A 238 1.87 7.41 -6.35
CA PRO A 238 1.80 6.16 -7.10
C PRO A 238 2.01 4.94 -6.20
N LEU A 239 1.40 3.82 -6.61
CA LEU A 239 1.61 2.49 -6.07
C LEU A 239 2.43 1.66 -7.04
N TYR A 240 3.45 1.00 -6.53
CA TYR A 240 4.47 0.33 -7.31
C TYR A 240 4.42 -1.18 -7.11
N GLN A 241 4.74 -1.89 -8.19
CA GLN A 241 5.10 -3.30 -8.17
C GLN A 241 6.53 -3.42 -8.70
N PHE A 242 7.42 -3.95 -7.88
CA PHE A 242 8.78 -4.29 -8.28
C PHE A 242 8.85 -5.78 -8.57
N ILE A 243 9.26 -6.13 -9.79
CA ILE A 243 9.19 -7.49 -10.33
C ILE A 243 10.57 -7.88 -10.84
N PRO A 244 11.23 -8.92 -10.28
CA PRO A 244 12.45 -9.45 -10.87
C PRO A 244 12.23 -9.86 -12.32
N LEU A 245 13.16 -9.55 -13.21
CA LEU A 245 13.02 -9.95 -14.63
C LEU A 245 12.91 -11.48 -14.78
N THR A 246 13.48 -12.24 -13.86
CA THR A 246 13.37 -13.71 -13.81
C THR A 246 11.95 -14.19 -13.51
N SER A 247 11.13 -13.39 -12.80
CA SER A 247 9.73 -13.70 -12.52
C SER A 247 8.76 -13.19 -13.59
N TRP A 248 9.22 -12.37 -14.54
CA TRP A 248 8.33 -11.67 -15.47
C TRP A 248 7.41 -12.60 -16.26
N ASN A 249 7.94 -13.67 -16.84
CA ASN A 249 7.13 -14.61 -17.62
C ASN A 249 6.04 -15.30 -16.79
N LYS A 250 6.30 -15.51 -15.51
CA LYS A 250 5.34 -16.11 -14.57
C LYS A 250 4.21 -15.15 -14.21
N VAL A 251 4.52 -13.83 -14.06
CA VAL A 251 3.57 -12.85 -13.51
C VAL A 251 2.89 -11.99 -14.58
N SER A 252 3.39 -11.98 -15.83
CA SER A 252 2.94 -11.05 -16.87
C SER A 252 1.43 -11.11 -17.12
N SER A 253 0.81 -12.30 -17.13
CA SER A 253 -0.63 -12.45 -17.31
C SER A 253 -1.44 -11.77 -16.18
N PHE A 254 -0.94 -11.82 -14.95
CA PHE A 254 -1.57 -11.14 -13.81
C PHE A 254 -1.42 -9.61 -13.96
N ILE A 255 -0.25 -9.12 -14.33
CA ILE A 255 -0.01 -7.69 -14.59
C ILE A 255 -0.87 -7.16 -15.74
N ASP A 256 -1.02 -7.94 -16.82
CA ASP A 256 -1.87 -7.58 -17.95
C ASP A 256 -3.35 -7.54 -17.55
N PHE A 257 -3.79 -8.46 -16.69
CA PHE A 257 -5.13 -8.43 -16.10
C PHE A 257 -5.34 -7.15 -15.26
N GLU A 258 -4.40 -6.80 -14.38
CA GLU A 258 -4.49 -5.58 -13.54
C GLU A 258 -4.64 -4.31 -14.38
N LYS A 259 -3.90 -4.23 -15.50
CA LYS A 259 -3.93 -3.10 -16.44
C LYS A 259 -5.11 -3.13 -17.40
N GLY A 260 -5.74 -4.27 -17.56
CA GLY A 260 -6.91 -4.46 -18.42
C GLY A 260 -8.18 -3.84 -17.82
N PRO A 261 -9.27 -3.79 -18.62
CA PRO A 261 -10.53 -3.16 -18.19
C PRO A 261 -11.10 -3.74 -16.90
N ALA A 262 -10.99 -5.06 -16.70
CA ALA A 262 -11.47 -5.73 -15.49
C ALA A 262 -10.66 -5.30 -14.24
N GLY A 263 -9.35 -5.30 -14.32
CA GLY A 263 -8.47 -4.85 -13.24
C GLY A 263 -8.68 -3.36 -12.92
N GLN A 264 -8.78 -2.50 -13.93
CA GLN A 264 -9.04 -1.07 -13.74
C GLN A 264 -10.37 -0.80 -13.03
N LYS A 265 -11.42 -1.59 -13.34
CA LYS A 265 -12.70 -1.52 -12.62
C LYS A 265 -12.56 -1.93 -11.16
N ILE A 266 -11.75 -2.94 -10.85
CA ILE A 266 -11.47 -3.36 -9.48
C ILE A 266 -10.68 -2.28 -8.75
N ILE A 267 -9.64 -1.70 -9.38
CA ILE A 267 -8.83 -0.62 -8.79
C ILE A 267 -9.72 0.55 -8.37
N THR A 268 -10.56 1.06 -9.30
CA THR A 268 -11.45 2.17 -9.00
C THR A 268 -12.53 1.83 -7.99
N GLY A 269 -13.12 0.64 -8.09
CA GLY A 269 -14.11 0.13 -7.13
C GLY A 269 -13.56 -0.10 -5.72
N SER A 270 -12.24 -0.28 -5.60
CA SER A 270 -11.53 -0.42 -4.32
C SER A 270 -11.04 0.92 -3.75
N GLY A 271 -11.44 2.05 -4.32
CA GLY A 271 -11.11 3.38 -3.81
C GLY A 271 -9.68 3.84 -4.14
N TYR A 272 -9.07 3.24 -5.13
CA TYR A 272 -7.81 3.68 -5.71
C TYR A 272 -8.05 4.38 -7.05
N TYR A 273 -7.01 5.03 -7.57
CA TYR A 273 -7.13 5.85 -8.76
C TYR A 273 -6.29 5.27 -9.89
N LEU A 274 -6.78 5.42 -11.13
CA LEU A 274 -6.04 4.98 -12.31
C LEU A 274 -4.90 5.95 -12.60
N ILE A 275 -3.83 5.40 -13.15
CA ILE A 275 -2.71 6.18 -13.68
C ILE A 275 -3.19 6.94 -14.92
N PRO A 276 -2.97 8.25 -15.05
CA PRO A 276 -3.21 8.97 -16.29
C PRO A 276 -2.46 8.31 -17.45
N LYS A 277 -3.14 8.22 -18.61
CA LYS A 277 -2.54 7.68 -19.84
C LYS A 277 -1.58 8.67 -20.44
#